data_23a8fba7b4d78d1948ae0f43d835f5bd
#
_entry.id   23a8fba7b4d78d1948ae0f43d835f5bd
#
_cell.length_a   1.000
_cell.length_b   1.000
_cell.length_c   1.000
_cell.angle_alpha   90.00
_cell.angle_beta   90.00
_cell.angle_gamma   90.00
#
_symmetry.space_group_name_H-M   'P 1'
#
loop_
_entity.id
_entity.type
_entity.pdbx_description
1 polymer ?
#
loop_
_entity_poly.entity_id
_entity_poly.type
_entity_poly.pdbx_seq_one_letter_code
_entity_poly.pdbx_strand_id
1 'polypeptide(L)'
;VMTSITDASRQMAVTNLLGPITQIGFTGIFIGAAKGALREGIAYVKEKTRAYPWPGLDFDQAIDDPYILSTIGTLSAQLAAAEAMAYEAARLVDVALDARESASADDMAVLRAAASVAVSQAKIVATETGLKVCQDIFTACGARSALREQNLDRFWRDIRTLSLHDPLSFRTRSVGEYLLQDKFPTPALRY
;
A
#
# COMPACT_ATOMS: atom_id res chain seq x y z
N VAL A 1 19.96 -1.74 25.48
CA VAL A 1 19.80 -0.55 26.37
C VAL A 1 19.00 0.45 25.56
N MET A 2 17.69 0.53 25.81
CA MET A 2 16.86 1.60 25.24
C MET A 2 17.24 2.88 25.99
N THR A 3 17.94 3.78 25.31
CA THR A 3 18.12 5.14 25.80
C THR A 3 16.74 5.78 25.98
N SER A 4 16.44 6.22 27.19
CA SER A 4 15.23 7.00 27.46
C SER A 4 15.29 8.26 26.59
N ILE A 5 14.34 8.38 25.66
CA ILE A 5 14.16 9.60 24.89
C ILE A 5 13.69 10.66 25.89
N THR A 6 14.49 11.69 26.14
CA THR A 6 14.14 12.78 27.04
C THR A 6 12.92 13.53 26.53
N ASP A 7 12.16 14.19 27.42
CA ASP A 7 10.97 14.93 27.01
C ASP A 7 11.26 16.00 25.96
N ALA A 8 12.44 16.60 25.98
CA ALA A 8 12.89 17.53 24.93
C ALA A 8 13.03 16.88 23.55
N SER A 9 13.47 15.62 23.46
CA SER A 9 13.56 14.90 22.19
C SER A 9 12.20 14.42 21.69
N ARG A 10 11.22 14.24 22.58
CA ARG A 10 9.83 13.97 22.19
C ARG A 10 9.15 15.19 21.54
N GLN A 11 9.61 16.39 21.85
CA GLN A 11 9.13 17.64 21.27
C GLN A 11 9.79 17.98 19.93
N MET A 12 10.86 17.30 19.54
CA MET A 12 11.44 17.52 18.21
C MET A 12 10.46 17.10 17.11
N ALA A 13 10.18 17.99 16.19
CA ALA A 13 9.24 17.78 15.08
C ALA A 13 9.57 16.52 14.27
N VAL A 14 10.86 16.20 14.06
CA VAL A 14 11.32 14.98 13.38
C VAL A 14 10.90 13.73 14.14
N THR A 15 11.01 13.69 15.47
CA THR A 15 10.60 12.54 16.30
C THR A 15 9.08 12.32 16.20
N ASN A 16 8.31 13.39 16.12
CA ASN A 16 6.86 13.33 15.96
C ASN A 16 6.41 12.80 14.60
N LEU A 17 7.23 12.96 13.55
CA LEU A 17 6.95 12.51 12.19
C LEU A 17 7.57 11.15 11.84
N LEU A 18 8.40 10.58 12.71
CA LEU A 18 9.08 9.30 12.43
C LEU A 18 8.08 8.16 12.15
N GLY A 19 6.95 8.14 12.86
CA GLY A 19 5.88 7.18 12.60
C GLY A 19 5.34 7.29 11.16
N PRO A 20 4.79 8.42 10.73
CA PRO A 20 4.34 8.63 9.35
C PRO A 20 5.41 8.33 8.30
N ILE A 21 6.67 8.78 8.50
CA ILE A 21 7.78 8.52 7.57
C ILE A 21 8.04 7.02 7.42
N THR A 22 8.08 6.28 8.51
CA THR A 22 8.29 4.82 8.47
C THR A 22 7.12 4.13 7.77
N GLN A 23 5.89 4.54 8.05
CA GLN A 23 4.69 3.92 7.51
C GLN A 23 4.49 4.19 6.02
N ILE A 24 4.89 5.37 5.52
CA ILE A 24 4.87 5.62 4.07
C ILE A 24 5.90 4.76 3.35
N GLY A 25 7.04 4.44 3.99
CA GLY A 25 8.00 3.47 3.48
C GLY A 25 7.40 2.07 3.29
N PHE A 26 6.68 1.55 4.29
CA PHE A 26 5.95 0.28 4.15
C PHE A 26 4.89 0.32 3.06
N THR A 27 4.16 1.43 2.94
CA THR A 27 3.17 1.64 1.89
C THR A 27 3.82 1.52 0.50
N GLY A 28 4.99 2.14 0.31
CA GLY A 28 5.77 2.03 -0.92
C GLY A 28 6.21 0.59 -1.24
N ILE A 29 6.58 -0.20 -0.22
CA ILE A 29 6.93 -1.62 -0.41
C ILE A 29 5.72 -2.43 -0.91
N PHE A 30 4.52 -2.23 -0.34
CA PHE A 30 3.31 -2.93 -0.77
C PHE A 30 2.95 -2.60 -2.23
N ILE A 31 3.00 -1.32 -2.61
CA ILE A 31 2.76 -0.86 -3.98
C ILE A 31 3.82 -1.43 -4.93
N GLY A 32 5.09 -1.38 -4.55
CA GLY A 32 6.20 -1.91 -5.34
C GLY A 32 6.08 -3.41 -5.62
N ALA A 33 5.75 -4.19 -4.60
CA ALA A 33 5.52 -5.64 -4.75
C ALA A 33 4.31 -5.93 -5.64
N ALA A 34 3.20 -5.21 -5.47
CA ALA A 34 2.02 -5.35 -6.32
C ALA A 34 2.30 -4.98 -7.79
N LYS A 35 3.07 -3.91 -8.04
CA LYS A 35 3.56 -3.55 -9.39
C LYS A 35 4.40 -4.67 -9.99
N GLY A 36 5.26 -5.27 -9.17
CA GLY A 36 6.05 -6.44 -9.57
C GLY A 36 5.18 -7.61 -10.01
N ALA A 37 4.18 -7.95 -9.19
CA ALA A 37 3.23 -9.03 -9.49
C ALA A 37 2.44 -8.76 -10.79
N LEU A 38 1.91 -7.55 -10.94
CA LEU A 38 1.15 -7.16 -12.13
C LEU A 38 2.03 -7.21 -13.39
N ARG A 39 3.25 -6.67 -13.34
CA ARG A 39 4.19 -6.69 -14.46
C ARG A 39 4.55 -8.12 -14.89
N GLU A 40 4.89 -8.97 -13.94
CA GLU A 40 5.25 -10.37 -14.25
C GLU A 40 4.05 -11.17 -14.72
N GLY A 41 2.86 -10.93 -14.13
CA GLY A 41 1.62 -11.52 -14.59
C GLY A 41 1.28 -11.14 -16.03
N ILE A 42 1.40 -9.85 -16.39
CA ILE A 42 1.20 -9.38 -17.77
C ILE A 42 2.18 -10.07 -18.73
N ALA A 43 3.46 -10.17 -18.37
CA ALA A 43 4.45 -10.88 -19.18
C ALA A 43 4.06 -12.36 -19.35
N TYR A 44 3.64 -13.00 -18.27
CA TYR A 44 3.17 -14.40 -18.30
C TYR A 44 1.95 -14.59 -19.22
N VAL A 45 0.98 -13.68 -19.15
CA VAL A 45 -0.20 -13.73 -20.03
C VAL A 45 0.21 -13.66 -21.50
N LYS A 46 1.09 -12.75 -21.85
CA LYS A 46 1.57 -12.56 -23.23
C LYS A 46 2.36 -13.77 -23.78
N GLU A 47 3.12 -14.44 -22.94
CA GLU A 47 4.09 -15.46 -23.38
C GLU A 47 3.61 -16.89 -23.18
N LYS A 48 2.80 -17.13 -22.13
CA LYS A 48 2.55 -18.51 -21.66
C LYS A 48 1.07 -18.87 -21.49
N THR A 49 0.18 -17.88 -21.32
CA THR A 49 -1.24 -18.15 -21.14
C THR A 49 -1.86 -18.52 -22.49
N ARG A 50 -2.70 -19.55 -22.48
CA ARG A 50 -3.45 -19.98 -23.66
C ARG A 50 -4.87 -19.41 -23.59
N ALA A 51 -5.44 -19.09 -24.75
CA ALA A 51 -6.86 -18.78 -24.86
C ALA A 51 -7.69 -19.94 -24.30
N TYR A 52 -8.73 -19.63 -23.53
CA TYR A 52 -9.64 -20.66 -23.04
C TYR A 52 -10.68 -20.99 -24.09
N PRO A 53 -10.79 -22.26 -24.54
CA PRO A 53 -11.69 -22.65 -25.62
C PRO A 53 -13.14 -22.72 -25.10
N TRP A 54 -13.84 -21.60 -25.10
CA TRP A 54 -15.24 -21.53 -24.71
C TRP A 54 -16.15 -21.38 -25.94
N PRO A 55 -17.21 -22.18 -26.09
CA PRO A 55 -18.14 -22.06 -27.21
C PRO A 55 -18.75 -20.65 -27.29
N GLY A 56 -18.67 -20.02 -28.44
CA GLY A 56 -19.19 -18.67 -28.67
C GLY A 56 -18.24 -17.52 -28.34
N LEU A 57 -17.01 -17.82 -27.92
CA LEU A 57 -15.93 -16.85 -27.81
C LEU A 57 -14.91 -17.17 -28.92
N ASP A 58 -14.70 -16.21 -29.82
CA ASP A 58 -13.83 -16.36 -30.99
C ASP A 58 -12.60 -15.47 -30.83
N PHE A 59 -11.60 -15.98 -30.08
CA PHE A 59 -10.29 -15.36 -29.97
C PHE A 59 -9.22 -16.45 -29.85
N ASP A 60 -8.11 -16.25 -30.57
CA ASP A 60 -7.02 -17.23 -30.64
C ASP A 60 -5.97 -17.05 -29.56
N GLN A 61 -5.86 -15.84 -29.01
CA GLN A 61 -4.81 -15.49 -28.04
C GLN A 61 -5.42 -15.03 -26.71
N ALA A 62 -4.75 -15.35 -25.63
CA ALA A 62 -5.16 -14.96 -24.27
C ALA A 62 -5.23 -13.41 -24.09
N ILE A 63 -4.41 -12.68 -24.83
CA ILE A 63 -4.40 -11.20 -24.78
C ILE A 63 -5.66 -10.56 -25.38
N ASP A 64 -6.47 -11.31 -26.14
CA ASP A 64 -7.71 -10.87 -26.73
C ASP A 64 -8.93 -11.29 -25.87
N ASP A 65 -8.70 -12.10 -24.83
CA ASP A 65 -9.76 -12.56 -23.92
C ASP A 65 -10.33 -11.37 -23.12
N PRO A 66 -11.61 -11.05 -23.27
CA PRO A 66 -12.24 -9.90 -22.60
C PRO A 66 -12.20 -10.00 -21.07
N TYR A 67 -12.20 -11.20 -20.51
CA TYR A 67 -12.12 -11.40 -19.05
C TYR A 67 -10.70 -11.19 -18.52
N ILE A 68 -9.69 -11.60 -19.26
CA ILE A 68 -8.28 -11.30 -18.94
C ILE A 68 -8.04 -9.80 -19.06
N LEU A 69 -8.50 -9.16 -20.13
CA LEU A 69 -8.41 -7.70 -20.32
C LEU A 69 -9.09 -6.95 -19.17
N SER A 70 -10.31 -7.35 -18.79
CA SER A 70 -11.03 -6.76 -17.67
C SER A 70 -10.30 -6.94 -16.34
N THR A 71 -9.76 -8.12 -16.08
CA THR A 71 -8.98 -8.41 -14.85
C THR A 71 -7.76 -7.51 -14.76
N ILE A 72 -6.93 -7.48 -15.80
CA ILE A 72 -5.72 -6.65 -15.84
C ILE A 72 -6.05 -5.16 -15.70
N GLY A 73 -7.08 -4.69 -16.43
CA GLY A 73 -7.54 -3.29 -16.36
C GLY A 73 -7.99 -2.90 -14.96
N THR A 74 -8.77 -3.76 -14.28
CA THR A 74 -9.25 -3.54 -12.92
C THR A 74 -8.10 -3.48 -11.92
N LEU A 75 -7.18 -4.45 -11.95
CA LEU A 75 -6.03 -4.50 -11.05
C LEU A 75 -5.11 -3.30 -11.24
N SER A 76 -4.89 -2.89 -12.49
CA SER A 76 -4.10 -1.70 -12.84
C SER A 76 -4.73 -0.43 -12.27
N ALA A 77 -6.04 -0.25 -12.44
CA ALA A 77 -6.75 0.93 -11.95
C ALA A 77 -6.72 1.03 -10.42
N GLN A 78 -6.96 -0.08 -9.70
CA GLN A 78 -6.90 -0.12 -8.24
C GLN A 78 -5.49 0.20 -7.72
N LEU A 79 -4.46 -0.33 -8.38
CA LEU A 79 -3.08 -0.07 -8.01
C LEU A 79 -2.68 1.39 -8.26
N ALA A 80 -3.13 1.98 -9.36
CA ALA A 80 -2.90 3.41 -9.64
C ALA A 80 -3.56 4.32 -8.60
N ALA A 81 -4.78 3.98 -8.15
CA ALA A 81 -5.46 4.72 -7.09
C ALA A 81 -4.72 4.62 -5.75
N ALA A 82 -4.26 3.42 -5.36
CA ALA A 82 -3.45 3.22 -4.16
C ALA A 82 -2.14 4.02 -4.20
N GLU A 83 -1.48 4.06 -5.36
CA GLU A 83 -0.26 4.84 -5.57
C GLU A 83 -0.52 6.34 -5.45
N ALA A 84 -1.59 6.86 -6.04
CA ALA A 84 -1.95 8.27 -5.94
C ALA A 84 -2.20 8.69 -4.49
N MET A 85 -2.88 7.85 -3.69
CA MET A 85 -3.06 8.07 -2.26
C MET A 85 -1.73 8.10 -1.50
N ALA A 86 -0.79 7.22 -1.86
CA ALA A 86 0.52 7.18 -1.22
C ALA A 86 1.34 8.44 -1.53
N TYR A 87 1.29 8.96 -2.74
CA TYR A 87 1.93 10.21 -3.11
C TYR A 87 1.35 11.41 -2.35
N GLU A 88 0.02 11.49 -2.22
CA GLU A 88 -0.62 12.56 -1.45
C GLU A 88 -0.27 12.46 0.04
N ALA A 89 -0.23 11.25 0.60
CA ALA A 89 0.20 11.05 1.98
C ALA A 89 1.66 11.48 2.21
N ALA A 90 2.56 11.15 1.27
CA ALA A 90 3.95 11.58 1.32
C ALA A 90 4.06 13.11 1.24
N ARG A 91 3.31 13.75 0.35
CA ARG A 91 3.26 15.22 0.25
C ARG A 91 2.83 15.88 1.57
N LEU A 92 1.86 15.32 2.28
CA LEU A 92 1.44 15.85 3.59
C LEU A 92 2.52 15.64 4.66
N VAL A 93 3.30 14.58 4.59
CA VAL A 93 4.49 14.39 5.44
C VAL A 93 5.54 15.47 5.14
N ASP A 94 5.81 15.76 3.86
CA ASP A 94 6.74 16.81 3.46
C ASP A 94 6.28 18.19 3.96
N VAL A 95 4.99 18.52 3.81
CA VAL A 95 4.40 19.77 4.36
C VAL A 95 4.65 19.89 5.87
N ALA A 96 4.44 18.82 6.62
CA ALA A 96 4.69 18.82 8.06
C ALA A 96 6.20 18.93 8.40
N LEU A 97 7.07 18.32 7.59
CA LEU A 97 8.53 18.43 7.73
C LEU A 97 9.02 19.85 7.46
N ASP A 98 8.53 20.51 6.42
CA ASP A 98 8.92 21.85 6.05
C ASP A 98 8.49 22.90 7.10
N ALA A 99 7.32 22.68 7.71
CA ALA A 99 6.80 23.56 8.74
C ALA A 99 7.47 23.45 10.11
N ARG A 100 8.29 22.40 10.33
CA ARG A 100 8.83 22.03 11.66
C ARG A 100 9.58 23.13 12.42
N GLU A 101 10.23 24.07 11.69
CA GLU A 101 11.04 25.14 12.30
C GLU A 101 10.26 26.44 12.51
N SER A 102 9.11 26.60 11.83
CA SER A 102 8.34 27.86 11.81
C SER A 102 6.95 27.75 12.41
N ALA A 103 6.35 26.56 12.45
CA ALA A 103 5.00 26.36 12.96
C ALA A 103 4.96 26.44 14.50
N SER A 104 3.83 26.93 15.03
CA SER A 104 3.52 26.81 16.45
C SER A 104 3.34 25.35 16.86
N ALA A 105 3.39 25.04 18.16
CA ALA A 105 3.16 23.69 18.66
C ALA A 105 1.77 23.14 18.28
N ASP A 106 0.75 24.01 18.30
CA ASP A 106 -0.63 23.63 17.95
C ASP A 106 -0.76 23.37 16.44
N ASP A 107 -0.21 24.26 15.59
CA ASP A 107 -0.20 24.05 14.14
C ASP A 107 0.58 22.79 13.77
N MET A 108 1.70 22.53 14.42
CA MET A 108 2.50 21.33 14.20
C MET A 108 1.74 20.06 14.59
N ALA A 109 0.93 20.12 15.67
CA ALA A 109 0.08 18.98 16.06
C ALA A 109 -0.97 18.68 15.00
N VAL A 110 -1.58 19.71 14.41
CA VAL A 110 -2.56 19.58 13.31
C VAL A 110 -1.90 19.00 12.05
N LEU A 111 -0.78 19.56 11.62
CA LEU A 111 -0.06 19.09 10.43
C LEU A 111 0.38 17.63 10.57
N ARG A 112 0.91 17.27 11.74
CA ARG A 112 1.29 15.90 12.05
C ARG A 112 0.08 14.96 12.05
N ALA A 113 -1.06 15.39 12.61
CA ALA A 113 -2.26 14.57 12.63
C ALA A 113 -2.76 14.31 11.21
N ALA A 114 -2.81 15.34 10.36
CA ALA A 114 -3.20 15.22 8.96
C ALA A 114 -2.29 14.24 8.20
N ALA A 115 -0.97 14.39 8.34
CA ALA A 115 0.01 13.48 7.74
C ALA A 115 -0.17 12.03 8.23
N SER A 116 -0.35 11.83 9.55
CA SER A 116 -0.53 10.51 10.16
C SER A 116 -1.79 9.80 9.68
N VAL A 117 -2.90 10.54 9.54
CA VAL A 117 -4.17 10.03 9.04
C VAL A 117 -4.05 9.66 7.57
N ALA A 118 -3.51 10.53 6.73
CA ALA A 118 -3.33 10.28 5.30
C ALA A 118 -2.43 9.06 5.04
N VAL A 119 -1.32 8.95 5.78
CA VAL A 119 -0.42 7.79 5.70
C VAL A 119 -1.11 6.51 6.14
N SER A 120 -1.93 6.56 7.19
CA SER A 120 -2.71 5.40 7.64
C SER A 120 -3.72 4.97 6.59
N GLN A 121 -4.45 5.91 5.97
CA GLN A 121 -5.39 5.65 4.89
C GLN A 121 -4.68 5.05 3.66
N ALA A 122 -3.56 5.64 3.24
CA ALA A 122 -2.77 5.13 2.14
C ALA A 122 -2.24 3.71 2.40
N LYS A 123 -1.76 3.43 3.62
CA LYS A 123 -1.31 2.10 4.02
C LYS A 123 -2.43 1.06 4.00
N ILE A 124 -3.64 1.42 4.48
CA ILE A 124 -4.81 0.54 4.45
C ILE A 124 -5.09 0.12 3.00
N VAL A 125 -5.27 1.11 2.13
CA VAL A 125 -5.59 0.86 0.71
C VAL A 125 -4.47 0.13 -0.01
N ALA A 126 -3.21 0.51 0.20
CA ALA A 126 -2.07 -0.14 -0.43
C ALA A 126 -1.91 -1.62 0.00
N THR A 127 -2.17 -1.93 1.27
CA THR A 127 -2.10 -3.32 1.77
C THR A 127 -3.19 -4.19 1.14
N GLU A 128 -4.44 -3.72 1.16
CA GLU A 128 -5.59 -4.46 0.62
C GLU A 128 -5.48 -4.62 -0.90
N THR A 129 -5.16 -3.53 -1.60
CA THR A 129 -4.94 -3.55 -3.06
C THR A 129 -3.76 -4.44 -3.42
N GLY A 130 -2.65 -4.35 -2.69
CA GLY A 130 -1.47 -5.16 -2.93
C GLY A 130 -1.74 -6.65 -2.81
N LEU A 131 -2.40 -7.08 -1.74
CA LEU A 131 -2.82 -8.47 -1.55
C LEU A 131 -3.78 -8.93 -2.65
N LYS A 132 -4.75 -8.08 -3.01
CA LYS A 132 -5.71 -8.37 -4.07
C LYS A 132 -5.03 -8.52 -5.44
N VAL A 133 -4.14 -7.61 -5.82
CA VAL A 133 -3.38 -7.70 -7.08
C VAL A 133 -2.58 -9.01 -7.13
N CYS A 134 -1.84 -9.32 -6.05
CA CYS A 134 -1.03 -10.54 -5.99
C CYS A 134 -1.85 -11.84 -5.98
N GLN A 135 -3.10 -11.79 -5.54
CA GLN A 135 -4.01 -12.93 -5.56
C GLN A 135 -4.72 -13.05 -6.91
N ASP A 136 -5.32 -11.98 -7.39
CA ASP A 136 -6.23 -12.03 -8.55
C ASP A 136 -5.49 -12.07 -9.88
N ILE A 137 -4.20 -11.76 -9.92
CA ILE A 137 -3.37 -11.90 -11.13
C ILE A 137 -3.35 -13.35 -11.64
N PHE A 138 -3.49 -14.34 -10.76
CA PHE A 138 -3.58 -15.75 -11.14
C PHE A 138 -4.82 -16.06 -11.98
N THR A 139 -5.89 -15.29 -11.82
CA THR A 139 -7.10 -15.42 -12.64
C THR A 139 -6.80 -15.12 -14.12
N ALA A 140 -5.95 -14.13 -14.39
CA ALA A 140 -5.52 -13.79 -15.74
C ALA A 140 -4.45 -14.77 -16.26
N CYS A 141 -3.54 -15.23 -15.40
CA CYS A 141 -2.42 -16.10 -15.80
C CYS A 141 -2.82 -17.56 -15.96
N GLY A 142 -3.88 -18.02 -15.27
CA GLY A 142 -4.33 -19.42 -15.28
C GLY A 142 -3.52 -20.34 -14.35
N ALA A 143 -4.01 -21.57 -14.18
CA ALA A 143 -3.54 -22.52 -13.16
C ALA A 143 -2.02 -22.82 -13.19
N ARG A 144 -1.41 -22.85 -14.37
CA ARG A 144 0.03 -23.13 -14.52
C ARG A 144 0.93 -22.03 -13.92
N SER A 145 0.43 -20.82 -13.75
CA SER A 145 1.17 -19.74 -13.10
C SER A 145 1.39 -19.97 -11.61
N ALA A 146 0.61 -20.87 -10.99
CA ALA A 146 0.76 -21.26 -9.58
C ALA A 146 1.85 -22.32 -9.35
N LEU A 147 2.50 -22.82 -10.41
CA LEU A 147 3.62 -23.75 -10.27
C LEU A 147 4.81 -23.07 -9.56
N ARG A 148 5.50 -23.85 -8.74
CA ARG A 148 6.62 -23.36 -7.91
C ARG A 148 7.73 -22.68 -8.73
N GLU A 149 7.98 -23.13 -9.95
CA GLU A 149 9.00 -22.58 -10.83
C GLU A 149 8.67 -21.14 -11.27
N GLN A 150 7.39 -20.75 -11.31
CA GLN A 150 6.98 -19.40 -11.66
C GLN A 150 7.18 -18.43 -10.49
N ASN A 151 7.11 -18.92 -9.24
CA ASN A 151 7.32 -18.17 -8.00
C ASN A 151 6.56 -16.84 -7.95
N LEU A 152 5.43 -16.74 -8.66
CA LEU A 152 4.62 -15.53 -8.72
C LEU A 152 3.95 -15.21 -7.37
N ASP A 153 3.70 -16.24 -6.55
CA ASP A 153 3.13 -16.14 -5.21
C ASP A 153 4.06 -15.46 -4.18
N ARG A 154 5.35 -15.28 -4.51
CA ARG A 154 6.29 -14.58 -3.62
C ARG A 154 5.83 -13.18 -3.25
N PHE A 155 5.28 -12.44 -4.19
CA PHE A 155 4.77 -11.09 -3.96
C PHE A 155 3.65 -11.06 -2.92
N TRP A 156 2.72 -12.02 -3.00
CA TRP A 156 1.67 -12.17 -1.99
C TRP A 156 2.25 -12.51 -0.63
N ARG A 157 3.18 -13.45 -0.56
CA ARG A 157 3.83 -13.87 0.70
C ARG A 157 4.57 -12.70 1.35
N ASP A 158 5.29 -11.91 0.56
CA ASP A 158 6.06 -10.76 1.05
C ASP A 158 5.14 -9.67 1.62
N ILE A 159 4.10 -9.28 0.86
CA ILE A 159 3.11 -8.32 1.34
C ILE A 159 2.40 -8.86 2.59
N ARG A 160 1.99 -10.13 2.57
CA ARG A 160 1.26 -10.74 3.69
C ARG A 160 2.11 -10.78 4.95
N THR A 161 3.36 -11.19 4.85
CA THR A 161 4.29 -11.23 5.98
C THR A 161 4.48 -9.83 6.57
N LEU A 162 4.79 -8.86 5.74
CA LEU A 162 5.03 -7.50 6.19
C LEU A 162 3.77 -6.82 6.75
N SER A 163 2.58 -7.12 6.21
CA SER A 163 1.30 -6.58 6.70
C SER A 163 0.93 -7.06 8.11
N LEU A 164 1.53 -8.15 8.58
CA LEU A 164 1.32 -8.68 9.93
C LEU A 164 2.32 -8.14 10.96
N HIS A 165 3.40 -7.50 10.52
CA HIS A 165 4.37 -6.85 11.40
C HIS A 165 3.75 -5.66 12.16
N ASP A 166 2.85 -4.92 11.51
CA ASP A 166 2.11 -3.80 12.08
C ASP A 166 0.63 -3.95 11.65
N PRO A 167 -0.21 -4.59 12.49
CA PRO A 167 -1.54 -4.99 12.09
C PRO A 167 -2.41 -3.81 11.64
N LEU A 168 -3.03 -3.97 10.47
CA LEU A 168 -3.81 -2.92 9.81
C LEU A 168 -4.99 -2.42 10.65
N SER A 169 -5.54 -3.28 11.52
CA SER A 169 -6.65 -2.94 12.43
C SER A 169 -6.35 -1.76 13.35
N PHE A 170 -5.09 -1.56 13.74
CA PHE A 170 -4.72 -0.38 14.54
C PHE A 170 -4.74 0.90 13.71
N ARG A 171 -4.44 0.82 12.41
CA ARG A 171 -4.52 1.97 11.49
C ARG A 171 -5.96 2.34 11.20
N THR A 172 -6.81 1.37 10.90
CA THR A 172 -8.24 1.62 10.68
C THR A 172 -8.92 2.20 11.91
N ARG A 173 -8.58 1.69 13.11
CA ARG A 173 -9.06 2.25 14.37
C ARG A 173 -8.61 3.70 14.54
N SER A 174 -7.34 4.01 14.36
CA SER A 174 -6.80 5.37 14.54
C SER A 174 -7.46 6.39 13.60
N VAL A 175 -7.71 6.00 12.35
CA VAL A 175 -8.47 6.82 11.40
C VAL A 175 -9.91 7.04 11.88
N GLY A 176 -10.56 5.98 12.37
CA GLY A 176 -11.92 6.07 12.93
C GLY A 176 -11.99 6.97 14.16
N GLU A 177 -11.05 6.85 15.10
CA GLU A 177 -10.96 7.72 16.27
C GLU A 177 -10.77 9.20 15.89
N TYR A 178 -9.94 9.48 14.87
CA TYR A 178 -9.76 10.84 14.36
C TYR A 178 -11.06 11.42 13.77
N LEU A 179 -11.78 10.64 12.95
CA LEU A 179 -12.97 11.11 12.25
C LEU A 179 -14.22 11.21 13.13
N LEU A 180 -14.34 10.38 14.17
CA LEU A 180 -15.54 10.28 15.01
C LEU A 180 -15.38 10.99 16.36
N GLN A 181 -14.16 11.13 16.86
CA GLN A 181 -13.86 11.59 18.20
C GLN A 181 -12.93 12.79 18.23
N ASP A 182 -12.53 13.32 17.06
CA ASP A 182 -11.54 14.40 16.91
C ASP A 182 -10.21 14.11 17.64
N LYS A 183 -9.90 12.82 17.82
CA LYS A 183 -8.73 12.38 18.54
C LYS A 183 -7.52 12.29 17.60
N PHE A 184 -6.53 13.15 17.81
CA PHE A 184 -5.28 13.10 17.05
C PHE A 184 -4.54 11.79 17.26
N PRO A 185 -3.97 11.19 16.17
CA PRO A 185 -3.11 10.02 16.29
C PRO A 185 -1.96 10.28 17.25
N THR A 186 -1.73 9.36 18.19
CA THR A 186 -0.68 9.51 19.21
C THR A 186 0.71 9.52 18.56
N PRO A 187 1.60 10.48 18.90
CA PRO A 187 3.00 10.42 18.47
C PRO A 187 3.69 9.23 19.12
N ALA A 188 3.98 8.21 18.35
CA ALA A 188 4.70 7.06 18.85
C ALA A 188 5.68 6.53 17.80
N LEU A 189 6.84 6.04 18.26
CA LEU A 189 7.86 5.43 17.40
C LEU A 189 7.40 4.10 16.77
N ARG A 190 6.38 3.47 17.33
CA ARG A 190 5.92 2.14 16.93
C ARG A 190 4.51 2.10 16.33
N TYR A 191 3.82 3.24 16.23
CA TYR A 191 2.44 3.26 15.74
C TYR A 191 2.17 4.50 14.90
#